data_0a2d079e84c97a92a1162ccbf4c2ee2f
#
_entry.id   0a2d079e84c97a92a1162ccbf4c2ee2f
#
_cell.length_a   1.000
_cell.length_b   1.000
_cell.length_c   1.000
_cell.angle_alpha   90.00
_cell.angle_beta   90.00
_cell.angle_gamma   90.00
#
_symmetry.space_group_name_H-M   'P 1'
#
loop_
_entity.id
_entity.type
_entity.pdbx_description
1 polymer ?
#
loop_
_entity_poly.entity_id
_entity_poly.type
_entity_poly.pdbx_seq_one_letter_code
_entity_poly.pdbx_strand_id
1 'polypeptide(L)'
;MIRVNLIARDNGFGLSRNLHLLHDALTAADFEVTVSGIRRGALRKILHPARLRARTLARRLAGRGPQRWDVNLMLERVRPEYLATARRNVLLPHPEWFDQRDRKWLPRLDRAFVLTRHAVPIFESLGLQTEYTGFTSEDRRDPSVPREHAFFHLAGRSANKGTETLLATWRHHPGWPRLTVLQSPRAARETVQASNITHRVGYIADAELKRIQNAHRFHLCPSETEGFGHYLVEAMGVGAVVATLDAPPMNEMVTRERGALIAPARTGTQSLATTYFYDEAALEHAVERLLSTSDDELERMGTAARTWFEDNDRAFKSRIAEAVRALAA
;
A
#
# COMPACT_ATOMS: atom_id res chain seq x y z
N MET A 1 -22.59 -10.50 17.13
CA MET A 1 -21.29 -10.37 16.42
C MET A 1 -21.54 -9.76 15.05
N ILE A 2 -20.82 -8.70 14.67
CA ILE A 2 -20.95 -8.04 13.36
C ILE A 2 -20.26 -8.90 12.31
N ARG A 3 -20.97 -9.18 11.20
CA ARG A 3 -20.46 -10.02 10.11
C ARG A 3 -19.94 -9.14 8.98
N VAL A 4 -18.65 -9.25 8.71
CA VAL A 4 -17.95 -8.47 7.68
C VAL A 4 -17.54 -9.38 6.53
N ASN A 5 -17.78 -8.92 5.30
CA ASN A 5 -17.37 -9.59 4.08
C ASN A 5 -16.28 -8.78 3.37
N LEU A 6 -15.07 -9.27 3.37
CA LEU A 6 -13.95 -8.70 2.62
C LEU A 6 -14.02 -9.18 1.16
N ILE A 7 -14.13 -8.24 0.23
CA ILE A 7 -14.31 -8.56 -1.18
C ILE A 7 -13.15 -7.98 -1.97
N ALA A 8 -12.30 -8.86 -2.50
CA ALA A 8 -11.19 -8.45 -3.33
C ALA A 8 -10.88 -9.48 -4.41
N ARG A 9 -10.17 -9.03 -5.44
CA ARG A 9 -9.54 -9.93 -6.37
C ARG A 9 -8.24 -10.45 -5.76
N ASP A 10 -8.19 -11.73 -5.49
CA ASP A 10 -6.93 -12.37 -5.10
C ASP A 10 -5.96 -12.30 -6.30
N ASN A 11 -4.92 -11.47 -6.17
CA ASN A 11 -3.91 -11.28 -7.21
C ASN A 11 -2.55 -11.90 -6.84
N GLY A 12 -2.43 -12.47 -5.62
CA GLY A 12 -1.20 -13.04 -5.09
C GLY A 12 -0.12 -12.01 -4.71
N PHE A 13 -0.50 -10.72 -4.61
CA PHE A 13 0.41 -9.60 -4.34
C PHE A 13 -0.19 -8.60 -3.33
N GLY A 14 0.03 -7.31 -3.53
CA GLY A 14 -0.38 -6.25 -2.59
C GLY A 14 -1.85 -6.34 -2.16
N LEU A 15 -2.77 -6.63 -3.07
CA LEU A 15 -4.19 -6.75 -2.73
C LEU A 15 -4.50 -7.98 -1.86
N SER A 16 -3.78 -9.10 -2.08
CA SER A 16 -3.86 -10.29 -1.21
C SER A 16 -3.29 -9.98 0.18
N ARG A 17 -2.21 -9.18 0.26
CA ARG A 17 -1.65 -8.70 1.53
C ARG A 17 -2.65 -7.81 2.27
N ASN A 18 -3.29 -6.87 1.58
CA ASN A 18 -4.33 -6.02 2.17
C ASN A 18 -5.48 -6.83 2.76
N LEU A 19 -5.89 -7.91 2.07
CA LEU A 19 -6.92 -8.82 2.58
C LEU A 19 -6.51 -9.49 3.90
N HIS A 20 -5.28 -10.00 3.99
CA HIS A 20 -4.79 -10.64 5.20
C HIS A 20 -4.72 -9.65 6.38
N LEU A 21 -4.14 -8.47 6.17
CA LEU A 21 -4.03 -7.44 7.21
C LEU A 21 -5.41 -6.98 7.73
N LEU A 22 -6.39 -6.78 6.84
CA LEU A 22 -7.77 -6.46 7.22
C LEU A 22 -8.46 -7.60 7.95
N HIS A 23 -8.29 -8.84 7.44
CA HIS A 23 -8.85 -10.03 8.07
C HIS A 23 -8.35 -10.16 9.51
N ASP A 24 -7.06 -10.06 9.71
CA ASP A 24 -6.43 -10.23 11.01
C ASP A 24 -6.83 -9.11 11.98
N ALA A 25 -6.81 -7.85 11.50
CA ALA A 25 -7.22 -6.71 12.32
C ALA A 25 -8.69 -6.79 12.78
N LEU A 26 -9.60 -7.17 11.87
CA LEU A 26 -11.02 -7.29 12.20
C LEU A 26 -11.32 -8.55 13.05
N THR A 27 -10.65 -9.65 12.77
CA THR A 27 -10.81 -10.87 13.59
C THR A 27 -10.32 -10.64 15.02
N ALA A 28 -9.20 -9.96 15.20
CA ALA A 28 -8.69 -9.57 16.52
C ALA A 28 -9.62 -8.59 17.27
N ALA A 29 -10.51 -7.90 16.57
CA ALA A 29 -11.51 -6.99 17.12
C ALA A 29 -12.92 -7.62 17.27
N ASP A 30 -13.01 -8.95 17.29
CA ASP A 30 -14.23 -9.75 17.49
C ASP A 30 -15.30 -9.61 16.40
N PHE A 31 -14.89 -9.39 15.13
CA PHE A 31 -15.79 -9.49 13.98
C PHE A 31 -15.82 -10.90 13.40
N GLU A 32 -16.98 -11.33 12.88
CA GLU A 32 -17.08 -12.53 12.04
C GLU A 32 -16.68 -12.17 10.60
N VAL A 33 -15.45 -12.49 10.22
CA VAL A 33 -14.89 -12.09 8.92
C VAL A 33 -15.02 -13.20 7.90
N THR A 34 -15.59 -12.89 6.74
CA THR A 34 -15.64 -13.76 5.56
C THR A 34 -14.82 -13.13 4.43
N VAL A 35 -13.99 -13.91 3.75
CA VAL A 35 -13.26 -13.45 2.57
C VAL A 35 -13.92 -13.99 1.30
N SER A 36 -14.43 -13.09 0.47
CA SER A 36 -15.00 -13.38 -0.85
C SER A 36 -13.97 -13.10 -1.95
N GLY A 37 -13.04 -14.04 -2.15
CA GLY A 37 -12.01 -13.96 -3.18
C GLY A 37 -12.59 -14.10 -4.59
N ILE A 38 -12.30 -13.15 -5.47
CA ILE A 38 -12.71 -13.18 -6.87
C ILE A 38 -11.61 -13.83 -7.70
N ARG A 39 -11.79 -15.10 -8.05
CA ARG A 39 -10.85 -15.87 -8.88
C ARG A 39 -10.97 -15.51 -10.37
N ARG A 40 -9.87 -15.62 -11.11
CA ARG A 40 -9.83 -15.42 -12.57
C ARG A 40 -10.55 -16.57 -13.31
N GLY A 41 -11.29 -16.25 -14.39
CA GLY A 41 -11.92 -17.20 -15.28
C GLY A 41 -13.16 -16.61 -15.99
N ALA A 42 -13.26 -16.75 -17.32
CA ALA A 42 -14.34 -16.15 -18.11
C ALA A 42 -15.73 -16.70 -17.70
N LEU A 43 -15.87 -18.02 -17.55
CA LEU A 43 -17.11 -18.68 -17.12
C LEU A 43 -17.51 -18.26 -15.69
N ARG A 44 -16.55 -18.06 -14.78
CA ARG A 44 -16.84 -17.64 -13.40
C ARG A 44 -17.32 -16.20 -13.30
N LYS A 45 -16.91 -15.32 -14.21
CA LYS A 45 -17.41 -13.93 -14.26
C LYS A 45 -18.92 -13.86 -14.50
N ILE A 46 -19.48 -14.82 -15.22
CA ILE A 46 -20.91 -14.90 -15.53
C ILE A 46 -21.66 -15.69 -14.45
N LEU A 47 -21.12 -16.85 -14.07
CA LEU A 47 -21.80 -17.77 -13.13
C LEU A 47 -21.79 -17.25 -11.68
N HIS A 48 -20.77 -16.51 -11.26
CA HIS A 48 -20.68 -16.04 -9.88
C HIS A 48 -21.76 -15.00 -9.53
N PRO A 49 -22.01 -13.95 -10.32
CA PRO A 49 -23.12 -13.02 -10.09
C PRO A 49 -24.48 -13.71 -10.11
N ALA A 50 -24.69 -14.66 -11.05
CA ALA A 50 -25.94 -15.42 -11.14
C ALA A 50 -26.19 -16.28 -9.88
N ARG A 51 -25.15 -16.97 -9.38
CA ARG A 51 -25.23 -17.73 -8.12
C ARG A 51 -25.52 -16.86 -6.91
N LEU A 52 -24.90 -15.67 -6.83
CA LEU A 52 -25.18 -14.73 -5.74
C LEU A 52 -26.63 -14.26 -5.78
N ARG A 53 -27.15 -13.89 -6.95
CA ARG A 53 -28.56 -13.51 -7.14
C ARG A 53 -29.51 -14.65 -6.75
N ALA A 54 -29.24 -15.87 -7.21
CA ALA A 54 -30.05 -17.05 -6.87
C ALA A 54 -30.06 -17.32 -5.36
N ARG A 55 -28.91 -17.22 -4.69
CA ARG A 55 -28.81 -17.36 -3.23
C ARG A 55 -29.57 -16.26 -2.49
N THR A 56 -29.46 -15.01 -2.95
CA THR A 56 -30.19 -13.88 -2.36
C THR A 56 -31.71 -14.07 -2.51
N LEU A 57 -32.16 -14.53 -3.68
CA LEU A 57 -33.56 -14.86 -3.92
C LEU A 57 -34.05 -16.03 -3.04
N ALA A 58 -33.28 -17.11 -2.96
CA ALA A 58 -33.59 -18.26 -2.12
C ALA A 58 -33.72 -17.86 -0.64
N ARG A 59 -32.87 -16.95 -0.13
CA ARG A 59 -32.98 -16.42 1.23
C ARG A 59 -34.27 -15.63 1.43
N ARG A 60 -34.67 -14.78 0.46
CA ARG A 60 -35.94 -14.05 0.50
C ARG A 60 -37.14 -14.99 0.55
N LEU A 61 -37.14 -16.02 -0.30
CA LEU A 61 -38.19 -17.03 -0.32
C LEU A 61 -38.28 -17.86 0.97
N ALA A 62 -37.13 -18.03 1.66
CA ALA A 62 -37.08 -18.72 2.96
C ALA A 62 -37.42 -17.79 4.14
N GLY A 63 -37.99 -16.59 3.92
CA GLY A 63 -38.30 -15.63 4.97
C GLY A 63 -37.10 -15.01 5.68
N ARG A 64 -35.87 -15.28 5.18
CA ARG A 64 -34.64 -14.69 5.69
C ARG A 64 -34.34 -13.42 4.89
N GLY A 65 -33.91 -12.35 5.58
CA GLY A 65 -33.51 -11.11 4.89
C GLY A 65 -32.48 -11.36 3.80
N PRO A 66 -32.42 -10.53 2.73
CA PRO A 66 -31.49 -10.70 1.63
C PRO A 66 -30.02 -10.57 2.06
N GLN A 67 -29.77 -9.79 3.11
CA GLN A 67 -28.44 -9.51 3.63
C GLN A 67 -27.90 -10.72 4.42
N ARG A 68 -26.73 -11.17 3.99
CA ARG A 68 -25.97 -12.22 4.68
C ARG A 68 -24.97 -11.62 5.66
N TRP A 69 -24.46 -10.44 5.34
CA TRP A 69 -23.46 -9.71 6.12
C TRP A 69 -24.01 -8.36 6.58
N ASP A 70 -23.41 -7.80 7.58
CA ASP A 70 -23.74 -6.48 8.06
C ASP A 70 -22.98 -5.43 7.24
N VAL A 71 -21.70 -5.69 6.91
CA VAL A 71 -20.86 -4.80 6.11
C VAL A 71 -20.12 -5.57 5.01
N ASN A 72 -20.16 -5.06 3.78
CA ASN A 72 -19.24 -5.42 2.71
C ASN A 72 -18.09 -4.40 2.67
N LEU A 73 -16.84 -4.85 2.73
CA LEU A 73 -15.64 -4.07 2.45
C LEU A 73 -15.08 -4.49 1.09
N MET A 74 -15.21 -3.62 0.11
CA MET A 74 -14.75 -3.86 -1.27
C MET A 74 -13.39 -3.20 -1.47
N LEU A 75 -12.36 -3.97 -1.78
CA LEU A 75 -11.02 -3.44 -1.99
C LEU A 75 -10.82 -3.05 -3.45
N GLU A 76 -10.34 -1.83 -3.67
CA GLU A 76 -9.93 -1.24 -4.94
C GLU A 76 -11.09 -1.01 -5.94
N ARG A 77 -12.02 -1.95 -6.06
CA ARG A 77 -13.07 -1.93 -7.09
C ARG A 77 -14.45 -2.16 -6.50
N VAL A 78 -15.42 -1.40 -6.97
CA VAL A 78 -16.83 -1.70 -6.66
C VAL A 78 -17.25 -3.02 -7.27
N ARG A 79 -17.97 -3.82 -6.50
CA ARG A 79 -18.51 -5.12 -6.88
C ARG A 79 -20.04 -5.13 -6.83
N PRO A 80 -20.69 -4.69 -7.92
CA PRO A 80 -22.14 -4.49 -7.93
C PRO A 80 -22.95 -5.74 -7.57
N GLU A 81 -22.39 -6.92 -7.87
CA GLU A 81 -23.01 -8.22 -7.55
C GLU A 81 -23.14 -8.48 -6.05
N TYR A 82 -22.36 -7.78 -5.21
CA TYR A 82 -22.39 -7.90 -3.75
C TYR A 82 -23.24 -6.84 -3.06
N LEU A 83 -23.61 -5.73 -3.72
CA LEU A 83 -24.29 -4.59 -3.08
C LEU A 83 -25.58 -4.97 -2.34
N ALA A 84 -26.30 -6.00 -2.78
CA ALA A 84 -27.52 -6.47 -2.13
C ALA A 84 -27.27 -7.50 -1.01
N THR A 85 -26.03 -7.89 -0.76
CA THR A 85 -25.69 -9.01 0.12
C THR A 85 -25.33 -8.59 1.55
N ALA A 86 -25.12 -7.29 1.78
CA ALA A 86 -24.91 -6.71 3.10
C ALA A 86 -25.84 -5.52 3.35
N ARG A 87 -25.92 -5.10 4.60
CA ARG A 87 -26.67 -3.90 5.02
C ARG A 87 -25.95 -2.63 4.57
N ARG A 88 -24.63 -2.62 4.70
CA ARG A 88 -23.73 -1.53 4.37
C ARG A 88 -22.67 -1.94 3.38
N ASN A 89 -22.31 -1.03 2.50
CA ASN A 89 -21.34 -1.24 1.45
C ASN A 89 -20.26 -0.16 1.51
N VAL A 90 -19.03 -0.56 1.70
CA VAL A 90 -17.85 0.30 1.83
C VAL A 90 -16.85 -0.02 0.71
N LEU A 91 -16.23 1.01 0.17
CA LEU A 91 -15.10 0.88 -0.72
C LEU A 91 -13.81 1.26 0.02
N LEU A 92 -12.75 0.46 -0.14
CA LEU A 92 -11.37 0.85 0.17
C LEU A 92 -10.68 1.17 -1.16
N PRO A 93 -10.74 2.42 -1.61
CA PRO A 93 -10.24 2.78 -2.92
C PRO A 93 -8.75 3.17 -2.89
N HIS A 94 -8.12 3.03 -4.06
CA HIS A 94 -6.79 3.59 -4.35
C HIS A 94 -6.96 4.63 -5.47
N PRO A 95 -6.57 5.90 -5.28
CA PRO A 95 -6.77 6.95 -6.29
C PRO A 95 -6.13 6.62 -7.63
N GLU A 96 -4.90 6.08 -7.62
CA GLU A 96 -4.12 5.76 -8.81
C GLU A 96 -4.65 4.57 -9.62
N TRP A 97 -5.50 3.73 -9.00
CA TRP A 97 -6.13 2.56 -9.64
C TRP A 97 -7.64 2.68 -9.78
N PHE A 98 -8.21 3.85 -9.45
CA PHE A 98 -9.65 4.04 -9.54
C PHE A 98 -10.13 3.91 -11.00
N ASP A 99 -11.12 3.05 -11.22
CA ASP A 99 -11.71 2.83 -12.53
C ASP A 99 -12.95 3.69 -12.72
N GLN A 100 -12.97 4.55 -13.75
CA GLN A 100 -14.09 5.44 -14.04
C GLN A 100 -15.42 4.69 -14.24
N ARG A 101 -15.38 3.40 -14.63
CA ARG A 101 -16.58 2.55 -14.71
C ARG A 101 -17.24 2.31 -13.37
N ASP A 102 -16.53 2.45 -12.27
CA ASP A 102 -17.07 2.29 -10.92
C ASP A 102 -17.85 3.54 -10.46
N ARG A 103 -17.65 4.71 -11.11
CA ARG A 103 -18.29 5.98 -10.75
C ARG A 103 -19.81 5.90 -10.65
N LYS A 104 -20.46 5.17 -11.56
CA LYS A 104 -21.92 4.98 -11.57
C LYS A 104 -22.46 4.19 -10.36
N TRP A 105 -21.59 3.51 -9.63
CA TRP A 105 -21.95 2.72 -8.45
C TRP A 105 -21.70 3.44 -7.13
N LEU A 106 -20.95 4.56 -7.14
CA LEU A 106 -20.61 5.30 -5.93
C LEU A 106 -21.84 5.73 -5.12
N PRO A 107 -22.98 6.17 -5.73
CA PRO A 107 -24.17 6.53 -4.97
C PRO A 107 -24.83 5.35 -4.22
N ARG A 108 -24.37 4.12 -4.43
CA ARG A 108 -24.84 2.91 -3.75
C ARG A 108 -23.91 2.44 -2.63
N LEU A 109 -22.86 3.20 -2.38
CA LEU A 109 -21.94 2.95 -1.28
C LEU A 109 -22.32 3.83 -0.10
N ASP A 110 -22.22 3.30 1.08
CA ASP A 110 -22.46 4.05 2.31
C ASP A 110 -21.25 4.92 2.66
N ARG A 111 -20.03 4.44 2.38
CA ARG A 111 -18.79 5.16 2.72
C ARG A 111 -17.60 4.68 1.91
N ALA A 112 -16.56 5.52 1.81
CA ALA A 112 -15.21 5.11 1.44
C ALA A 112 -14.30 5.13 2.67
N PHE A 113 -13.62 4.03 2.98
CA PHE A 113 -12.55 3.98 3.96
C PHE A 113 -11.23 4.24 3.25
N VAL A 114 -10.63 5.40 3.52
CA VAL A 114 -9.44 5.86 2.82
C VAL A 114 -8.17 5.61 3.62
N LEU A 115 -7.11 5.21 2.91
CA LEU A 115 -5.88 4.73 3.50
C LEU A 115 -4.90 5.87 3.85
N THR A 116 -5.09 7.04 3.23
CA THR A 116 -4.28 8.24 3.43
C THR A 116 -5.18 9.46 3.59
N ARG A 117 -4.74 10.49 4.28
CA ARG A 117 -5.49 11.75 4.40
C ARG A 117 -5.62 12.46 3.06
N HIS A 118 -4.60 12.34 2.20
CA HIS A 118 -4.61 12.85 0.83
C HIS A 118 -5.80 12.31 0.00
N ALA A 119 -6.21 11.06 0.23
CA ALA A 119 -7.31 10.45 -0.51
C ALA A 119 -8.70 11.00 -0.09
N VAL A 120 -8.83 11.62 1.09
CA VAL A 120 -10.11 12.17 1.59
C VAL A 120 -10.74 13.11 0.57
N PRO A 121 -10.15 14.29 0.24
CA PRO A 121 -10.78 15.24 -0.67
C PRO A 121 -10.98 14.67 -2.08
N ILE A 122 -10.15 13.73 -2.51
CA ILE A 122 -10.26 13.09 -3.82
C ILE A 122 -11.59 12.35 -3.95
N PHE A 123 -11.94 11.52 -2.96
CA PHE A 123 -13.17 10.74 -3.02
C PHE A 123 -14.41 11.54 -2.59
N GLU A 124 -14.27 12.55 -1.74
CA GLU A 124 -15.34 13.51 -1.43
C GLU A 124 -15.76 14.30 -2.67
N SER A 125 -14.82 14.69 -3.53
CA SER A 125 -15.14 15.35 -4.80
C SER A 125 -15.96 14.50 -5.76
N LEU A 126 -15.99 13.17 -5.54
CA LEU A 126 -16.84 12.23 -6.27
C LEU A 126 -18.22 12.00 -5.61
N GLY A 127 -18.52 12.71 -4.51
CA GLY A 127 -19.77 12.59 -3.76
C GLY A 127 -19.80 11.44 -2.76
N LEU A 128 -18.68 10.83 -2.42
CA LEU A 128 -18.60 9.82 -1.38
C LEU A 128 -18.37 10.45 0.00
N GLN A 129 -19.07 9.94 1.00
CA GLN A 129 -18.67 10.17 2.38
C GLN A 129 -17.40 9.36 2.65
N THR A 130 -16.35 10.01 3.14
CA THR A 130 -15.07 9.37 3.44
C THR A 130 -14.88 9.21 4.95
N GLU A 131 -14.08 8.20 5.29
CA GLU A 131 -13.56 8.02 6.65
C GLU A 131 -12.10 7.59 6.56
N TYR A 132 -11.22 8.35 7.21
CA TYR A 132 -9.81 8.03 7.26
C TYR A 132 -9.55 6.91 8.25
N THR A 133 -9.34 5.71 7.75
CA THR A 133 -8.93 4.56 8.57
C THR A 133 -7.41 4.42 8.66
N GLY A 134 -6.69 5.01 7.71
CA GLY A 134 -5.29 4.67 7.51
C GLY A 134 -5.13 3.23 7.03
N PHE A 135 -3.90 2.75 7.05
CA PHE A 135 -3.58 1.34 6.81
C PHE A 135 -2.26 0.96 7.49
N THR A 136 -1.89 -0.32 7.43
CA THR A 136 -0.64 -0.84 7.99
C THR A 136 0.07 -1.78 7.01
N SER A 137 1.25 -2.23 7.40
CA SER A 137 2.01 -3.27 6.71
C SER A 137 2.48 -4.33 7.69
N GLU A 138 2.96 -5.44 7.16
CA GLU A 138 3.56 -6.51 7.96
C GLU A 138 4.81 -6.01 8.70
N ASP A 139 4.95 -6.37 9.97
CA ASP A 139 6.18 -6.13 10.71
C ASP A 139 7.27 -7.08 10.25
N ARG A 140 8.25 -6.53 9.56
CA ARG A 140 9.35 -7.28 8.96
C ARG A 140 10.66 -7.13 9.73
N ARG A 141 10.65 -6.51 10.94
CA ARG A 141 11.87 -6.31 11.72
C ARG A 141 12.50 -7.63 12.14
N ASP A 142 13.78 -7.70 11.99
CA ASP A 142 14.65 -8.77 12.48
C ASP A 142 15.94 -8.15 13.08
N PRO A 143 16.00 -7.96 14.38
CA PRO A 143 17.14 -7.31 15.02
C PRO A 143 18.43 -8.16 15.02
N SER A 144 18.34 -9.44 14.64
CA SER A 144 19.51 -10.31 14.53
C SER A 144 20.33 -10.08 13.25
N VAL A 145 19.76 -9.36 12.27
CA VAL A 145 20.44 -9.05 11.01
C VAL A 145 21.33 -7.82 11.17
N PRO A 146 22.65 -7.94 11.00
CA PRO A 146 23.55 -6.79 11.02
C PRO A 146 23.20 -5.78 9.94
N ARG A 147 23.23 -4.49 10.31
CA ARG A 147 22.89 -3.40 9.40
C ARG A 147 24.14 -2.83 8.75
N GLU A 148 24.12 -2.73 7.44
CA GLU A 148 25.18 -2.17 6.61
C GLU A 148 24.85 -0.72 6.23
N HIS A 149 25.88 0.12 6.10
CA HIS A 149 25.77 1.49 5.58
C HIS A 149 25.61 1.46 4.05
N ALA A 150 24.49 0.90 3.61
CA ALA A 150 24.16 0.65 2.20
C ALA A 150 22.70 1.01 1.91
N PHE A 151 22.40 1.18 0.64
CA PHE A 151 21.08 1.58 0.13
C PHE A 151 20.32 0.40 -0.46
N PHE A 152 19.01 0.39 -0.25
CA PHE A 152 18.11 -0.61 -0.78
C PHE A 152 16.92 0.04 -1.50
N HIS A 153 16.56 -0.51 -2.67
CA HIS A 153 15.37 -0.12 -3.41
C HIS A 153 14.55 -1.34 -3.83
N LEU A 154 13.32 -1.41 -3.35
CA LEU A 154 12.36 -2.46 -3.72
C LEU A 154 11.45 -1.94 -4.85
N ALA A 155 11.91 -2.05 -6.08
CA ALA A 155 11.12 -1.67 -7.26
C ALA A 155 9.92 -2.62 -7.49
N GLY A 156 10.11 -3.91 -7.21
CA GLY A 156 9.05 -4.92 -7.36
C GLY A 156 8.52 -4.98 -8.80
N ARG A 157 7.19 -4.94 -8.96
CA ARG A 157 6.49 -5.07 -10.24
C ARG A 157 5.93 -3.75 -10.78
N SER A 158 6.08 -2.66 -10.04
CA SER A 158 5.53 -1.35 -10.40
C SER A 158 6.52 -0.58 -11.27
N ALA A 159 6.00 0.09 -12.28
CA ALA A 159 6.77 1.05 -13.07
C ALA A 159 6.85 2.43 -12.38
N ASN A 160 5.99 2.69 -11.38
CA ASN A 160 5.86 4.01 -10.73
C ASN A 160 6.79 4.15 -9.50
N LYS A 161 7.98 3.55 -9.55
CA LYS A 161 8.92 3.55 -8.41
C LYS A 161 10.15 4.45 -8.64
N GLY A 162 10.20 5.16 -9.76
CA GLY A 162 11.33 6.02 -10.11
C GLY A 162 12.66 5.28 -10.31
N THR A 163 12.61 3.96 -10.54
CA THR A 163 13.78 3.07 -10.57
C THR A 163 14.79 3.45 -11.64
N GLU A 164 14.34 3.86 -12.83
CA GLU A 164 15.22 4.18 -13.96
C GLU A 164 16.11 5.40 -13.63
N THR A 165 15.51 6.49 -13.13
CA THR A 165 16.25 7.67 -12.68
C THR A 165 17.22 7.31 -11.56
N LEU A 166 16.76 6.51 -10.57
CA LEU A 166 17.59 6.05 -9.47
C LEU A 166 18.84 5.31 -9.96
N LEU A 167 18.67 4.36 -10.87
CA LEU A 167 19.79 3.57 -11.42
C LEU A 167 20.74 4.44 -12.26
N ALA A 168 20.20 5.39 -13.05
CA ALA A 168 21.00 6.31 -13.84
C ALA A 168 21.88 7.19 -12.95
N THR A 169 21.27 7.85 -11.94
CA THR A 169 22.01 8.69 -10.98
C THR A 169 23.09 7.89 -10.26
N TRP A 170 22.80 6.67 -9.79
CA TRP A 170 23.78 5.87 -9.05
C TRP A 170 24.99 5.50 -9.89
N ARG A 171 24.81 5.31 -11.21
CA ARG A 171 25.92 5.03 -12.16
C ARG A 171 26.86 6.22 -12.31
N HIS A 172 26.36 7.46 -12.18
CA HIS A 172 27.18 8.67 -12.26
C HIS A 172 28.01 8.89 -10.99
N HIS A 173 27.70 8.18 -9.88
CA HIS A 173 28.35 8.31 -8.59
C HIS A 173 29.02 7.00 -8.13
N PRO A 174 30.10 6.52 -8.78
CA PRO A 174 30.72 5.24 -8.42
C PRO A 174 31.33 5.21 -7.01
N GLY A 175 31.55 6.37 -6.39
CA GLY A 175 32.00 6.51 -5.01
C GLY A 175 30.90 6.41 -3.95
N TRP A 176 29.64 6.38 -4.34
CA TRP A 176 28.56 6.19 -3.38
C TRP A 176 28.51 4.76 -2.83
N PRO A 177 27.96 4.57 -1.61
CA PRO A 177 27.76 3.24 -1.04
C PRO A 177 26.96 2.33 -1.98
N ARG A 178 27.05 1.02 -1.71
CA ARG A 178 26.32 0.01 -2.50
C ARG A 178 24.81 0.27 -2.49
N LEU A 179 24.22 0.22 -3.68
CA LEU A 179 22.79 0.18 -3.91
C LEU A 179 22.36 -1.23 -4.30
N THR A 180 21.47 -1.83 -3.53
CA THR A 180 20.81 -3.08 -3.89
C THR A 180 19.40 -2.78 -4.43
N VAL A 181 19.13 -3.19 -5.67
CA VAL A 181 17.81 -3.01 -6.31
C VAL A 181 17.18 -4.38 -6.59
N LEU A 182 15.96 -4.58 -6.15
CA LEU A 182 15.17 -5.78 -6.46
C LEU A 182 14.01 -5.41 -7.37
N GLN A 183 13.98 -5.97 -8.57
CA GLN A 183 12.99 -5.65 -9.59
C GLN A 183 12.44 -6.90 -10.28
N SER A 184 11.16 -6.88 -10.60
CA SER A 184 10.52 -7.94 -11.37
C SER A 184 10.91 -7.83 -12.85
N PRO A 185 11.09 -8.97 -13.58
CA PRO A 185 11.32 -8.96 -15.02
C PRO A 185 10.26 -8.23 -15.84
N ARG A 186 9.06 -8.04 -15.27
CA ARG A 186 7.98 -7.31 -15.94
C ARG A 186 8.14 -5.79 -15.89
N ALA A 187 8.93 -5.29 -14.94
CA ALA A 187 9.15 -3.86 -14.75
C ALA A 187 10.56 -3.44 -15.19
N ALA A 188 11.52 -4.35 -15.17
CA ALA A 188 12.88 -4.07 -15.60
C ALA A 188 12.97 -3.95 -17.12
N ARG A 189 13.62 -2.89 -17.59
CA ARG A 189 13.99 -2.73 -19.01
C ARG A 189 15.27 -3.49 -19.33
N GLU A 190 16.23 -3.38 -18.43
CA GLU A 190 17.54 -4.06 -18.51
C GLU A 190 18.09 -4.33 -17.12
N THR A 191 19.09 -5.18 -17.01
CA THR A 191 19.84 -5.35 -15.76
C THR A 191 21.05 -4.41 -15.79
N VAL A 192 21.07 -3.46 -14.84
CA VAL A 192 22.18 -2.51 -14.70
C VAL A 192 23.33 -3.16 -13.93
N GLN A 193 24.54 -3.02 -14.45
CA GLN A 193 25.78 -3.45 -13.79
C GLN A 193 26.69 -2.25 -13.55
N ALA A 194 27.11 -2.07 -12.31
CA ALA A 194 28.13 -1.10 -11.91
C ALA A 194 28.82 -1.59 -10.62
N SER A 195 29.98 -1.07 -10.31
CA SER A 195 30.77 -1.49 -9.14
C SER A 195 30.03 -1.33 -7.81
N ASN A 196 29.18 -0.30 -7.73
CA ASN A 196 28.40 0.03 -6.55
C ASN A 196 26.90 -0.29 -6.67
N ILE A 197 26.46 -1.02 -7.72
CA ILE A 197 25.06 -1.43 -7.93
C ILE A 197 24.94 -2.95 -7.95
N THR A 198 24.07 -3.48 -7.13
CA THR A 198 23.61 -4.87 -7.20
C THR A 198 22.15 -4.87 -7.66
N HIS A 199 21.91 -4.98 -8.97
CA HIS A 199 20.57 -5.02 -9.56
C HIS A 199 20.14 -6.46 -9.82
N ARG A 200 19.19 -6.95 -9.04
CA ARG A 200 18.64 -8.31 -9.17
C ARG A 200 17.26 -8.25 -9.81
N VAL A 201 17.18 -8.79 -11.03
CA VAL A 201 15.93 -8.93 -11.79
C VAL A 201 15.45 -10.36 -11.69
N GLY A 202 14.34 -10.57 -10.98
CA GLY A 202 13.81 -11.92 -10.77
C GLY A 202 12.90 -12.04 -9.56
N TYR A 203 12.49 -13.27 -9.28
CA TYR A 203 11.81 -13.62 -8.05
C TYR A 203 12.81 -13.72 -6.89
N ILE A 204 12.41 -13.27 -5.73
CA ILE A 204 13.15 -13.45 -4.48
C ILE A 204 12.24 -14.10 -3.45
N ALA A 205 12.79 -15.04 -2.67
CA ALA A 205 12.07 -15.65 -1.55
C ALA A 205 11.80 -14.64 -0.45
N ASP A 206 10.65 -14.73 0.21
CA ASP A 206 10.23 -13.75 1.22
C ASP A 206 11.21 -13.63 2.39
N ALA A 207 11.74 -14.75 2.87
CA ALA A 207 12.75 -14.75 3.94
C ALA A 207 14.04 -14.01 3.53
N GLU A 208 14.48 -14.16 2.27
CA GLU A 208 15.63 -13.44 1.76
C GLU A 208 15.32 -11.94 1.60
N LEU A 209 14.12 -11.59 1.11
CA LEU A 209 13.68 -10.20 1.04
C LEU A 209 13.68 -9.55 2.42
N LYS A 210 13.12 -10.23 3.44
CA LYS A 210 13.12 -9.76 4.83
C LYS A 210 14.53 -9.51 5.33
N ARG A 211 15.47 -10.43 5.08
CA ARG A 211 16.87 -10.26 5.45
C ARG A 211 17.50 -9.04 4.79
N ILE A 212 17.27 -8.84 3.48
CA ILE A 212 17.80 -7.69 2.73
C ILE A 212 17.21 -6.38 3.29
N GLN A 213 15.91 -6.32 3.56
CA GLN A 213 15.28 -5.14 4.14
C GLN A 213 15.93 -4.74 5.49
N ASN A 214 16.26 -5.72 6.33
CA ASN A 214 16.91 -5.47 7.62
C ASN A 214 18.41 -5.12 7.49
N ALA A 215 19.10 -5.67 6.49
CA ALA A 215 20.53 -5.48 6.31
C ALA A 215 20.92 -4.06 5.83
N HIS A 216 20.00 -3.30 5.25
CA HIS A 216 20.30 -1.99 4.68
C HIS A 216 19.84 -0.86 5.59
N ARG A 217 20.74 0.12 5.85
CA ARG A 217 20.44 1.29 6.68
C ARG A 217 19.47 2.25 5.99
N PHE A 218 19.63 2.41 4.66
CA PHE A 218 18.86 3.36 3.88
C PHE A 218 17.93 2.65 2.89
N HIS A 219 16.65 3.06 2.89
CA HIS A 219 15.70 2.58 1.89
C HIS A 219 15.27 3.74 0.98
N LEU A 220 15.51 3.58 -0.32
CA LEU A 220 15.08 4.55 -1.33
C LEU A 220 13.70 4.15 -1.85
N CYS A 221 12.73 4.97 -1.54
CA CYS A 221 11.33 4.74 -1.85
C CYS A 221 10.72 5.89 -2.68
N PRO A 222 11.30 6.27 -3.84
CA PRO A 222 10.91 7.44 -4.59
C PRO A 222 9.72 7.17 -5.52
N SER A 223 8.61 6.67 -4.96
CA SER A 223 7.40 6.41 -5.73
C SER A 223 6.80 7.67 -6.32
N GLU A 224 6.37 7.59 -7.56
CA GLU A 224 5.67 8.67 -8.27
C GLU A 224 4.29 8.94 -7.68
N THR A 225 3.64 7.93 -7.13
CA THR A 225 2.37 8.00 -6.38
C THR A 225 2.14 6.67 -5.64
N GLU A 226 1.32 6.70 -4.60
CA GLU A 226 0.93 5.52 -3.81
C GLU A 226 -0.53 5.60 -3.37
N GLY A 227 -1.21 4.47 -3.32
CA GLY A 227 -2.48 4.37 -2.63
C GLY A 227 -2.31 4.26 -1.11
N PHE A 228 -1.23 3.58 -0.70
CA PHE A 228 -0.76 3.51 0.69
C PHE A 228 0.77 3.50 0.77
N GLY A 229 1.45 2.62 0.03
CA GLY A 229 2.90 2.55 0.06
C GLY A 229 3.47 1.52 1.03
N HIS A 230 3.06 0.26 0.91
CA HIS A 230 3.56 -0.81 1.79
C HIS A 230 5.06 -0.84 1.95
N TYR A 231 5.81 -0.67 0.87
CA TYR A 231 7.27 -0.76 0.92
C TYR A 231 7.93 0.39 1.71
N LEU A 232 7.29 1.59 1.76
CA LEU A 232 7.70 2.67 2.65
C LEU A 232 7.48 2.28 4.12
N VAL A 233 6.27 1.79 4.40
CA VAL A 233 5.86 1.43 5.77
C VAL A 233 6.67 0.24 6.28
N GLU A 234 6.94 -0.76 5.44
CA GLU A 234 7.84 -1.88 5.77
C GLU A 234 9.27 -1.41 6.05
N ALA A 235 9.78 -0.46 5.25
CA ALA A 235 11.09 0.13 5.47
C ALA A 235 11.18 0.87 6.81
N MET A 236 10.15 1.64 7.16
CA MET A 236 10.04 2.28 8.48
C MET A 236 9.90 1.23 9.58
N GLY A 237 9.15 0.16 9.34
CA GLY A 237 8.96 -0.95 10.27
C GLY A 237 10.27 -1.67 10.63
N VAL A 238 11.19 -1.84 9.69
CA VAL A 238 12.51 -2.39 10.00
C VAL A 238 13.45 -1.36 10.65
N GLY A 239 13.02 -0.11 10.82
CA GLY A 239 13.82 0.97 11.41
C GLY A 239 14.88 1.50 10.44
N ALA A 240 14.69 1.39 9.14
CA ALA A 240 15.55 2.01 8.14
C ALA A 240 15.27 3.50 8.02
N VAL A 241 16.27 4.27 7.61
CA VAL A 241 16.10 5.68 7.21
C VAL A 241 15.55 5.69 5.77
N VAL A 242 14.32 6.16 5.62
CA VAL A 242 13.62 6.13 4.33
C VAL A 242 13.79 7.45 3.59
N ALA A 243 14.18 7.40 2.32
CA ALA A 243 14.10 8.55 1.43
C ALA A 243 12.93 8.36 0.44
N THR A 244 12.03 9.36 0.38
CA THR A 244 10.85 9.35 -0.51
C THR A 244 10.60 10.74 -1.09
N LEU A 245 9.69 10.84 -2.06
CA LEU A 245 9.30 12.13 -2.61
C LEU A 245 8.57 13.01 -1.57
N ASP A 246 8.91 14.30 -1.54
CA ASP A 246 8.22 15.34 -0.75
C ASP A 246 6.89 15.69 -1.42
N ALA A 247 6.03 14.71 -1.50
CA ALA A 247 4.75 14.81 -2.17
C ALA A 247 3.73 13.85 -1.55
N PRO A 248 2.44 14.21 -1.49
CA PRO A 248 1.42 13.34 -0.95
C PRO A 248 1.13 12.13 -1.89
N PRO A 249 0.80 10.97 -1.32
CA PRO A 249 0.64 10.72 0.12
C PRO A 249 1.95 10.31 0.83
N MET A 250 3.09 10.21 0.15
CA MET A 250 4.33 9.66 0.70
C MET A 250 4.85 10.49 1.89
N ASN A 251 4.77 11.81 1.80
CA ASN A 251 5.22 12.73 2.88
C ASN A 251 4.25 12.82 4.07
N GLU A 252 3.08 12.18 4.02
CA GLU A 252 2.26 11.95 5.22
C GLU A 252 2.93 10.94 6.17
N MET A 253 3.63 9.95 5.61
CA MET A 253 4.26 8.87 6.35
C MET A 253 5.71 9.19 6.70
N VAL A 254 6.48 9.67 5.74
CA VAL A 254 7.90 10.00 5.92
C VAL A 254 8.05 11.51 6.04
N THR A 255 8.59 11.97 7.19
CA THR A 255 8.92 13.36 7.46
C THR A 255 10.43 13.52 7.67
N ARG A 256 10.92 14.75 7.76
CA ARG A 256 12.35 15.04 8.00
C ARG A 256 12.88 14.49 9.33
N GLU A 257 12.00 14.22 10.30
CA GLU A 257 12.35 13.65 11.61
C GLU A 257 12.65 12.15 11.54
N ARG A 258 12.08 11.45 10.52
CA ARG A 258 12.16 9.98 10.39
C ARG A 258 12.56 9.50 9.00
N GLY A 259 13.10 10.41 8.17
CA GLY A 259 13.56 10.10 6.83
C GLY A 259 14.06 11.31 6.07
N ALA A 260 14.32 11.12 4.79
CA ALA A 260 14.72 12.16 3.86
C ALA A 260 13.65 12.40 2.80
N LEU A 261 13.47 13.65 2.40
CA LEU A 261 12.51 14.05 1.41
C LEU A 261 13.22 14.51 0.13
N ILE A 262 12.84 13.92 -1.00
CA ILE A 262 13.35 14.24 -2.34
C ILE A 262 12.37 15.22 -2.98
N ALA A 263 12.85 16.36 -3.41
CA ALA A 263 11.99 17.37 -4.04
C ALA A 263 11.43 16.87 -5.37
N PRO A 264 10.12 17.00 -5.63
CA PRO A 264 9.56 16.72 -6.95
C PRO A 264 9.95 17.81 -7.96
N ALA A 265 10.38 17.41 -9.15
CA ALA A 265 10.74 18.32 -10.24
C ALA A 265 9.58 18.57 -11.20
N ARG A 266 8.66 17.62 -11.34
CA ARG A 266 7.48 17.75 -12.19
C ARG A 266 6.33 16.88 -11.70
N THR A 267 5.13 17.16 -12.20
CA THR A 267 3.91 16.40 -11.91
C THR A 267 3.30 15.81 -13.16
N GLY A 268 2.42 14.84 -12.97
CA GLY A 268 1.57 14.22 -13.97
C GLY A 268 0.28 13.70 -13.34
N THR A 269 -0.42 12.84 -14.04
CA THR A 269 -1.69 12.29 -13.54
C THR A 269 -1.80 10.79 -13.85
N GLN A 270 -2.28 10.01 -12.90
CA GLN A 270 -2.67 8.62 -13.09
C GLN A 270 -4.04 8.38 -12.45
N SER A 271 -5.07 8.20 -13.27
CA SER A 271 -6.46 8.06 -12.83
C SER A 271 -6.92 9.27 -12.00
N LEU A 272 -7.13 9.14 -10.70
CA LEU A 272 -7.48 10.24 -9.79
C LEU A 272 -6.27 10.79 -9.02
N ALA A 273 -5.12 10.14 -9.11
CA ALA A 273 -3.93 10.55 -8.39
C ALA A 273 -3.07 11.51 -9.20
N THR A 274 -2.45 12.47 -8.52
CA THR A 274 -1.29 13.19 -9.04
C THR A 274 -0.07 12.29 -8.95
N THR A 275 0.73 12.23 -10.01
CA THR A 275 2.04 11.60 -10.02
C THR A 275 3.12 12.66 -9.91
N TYR A 276 4.18 12.33 -9.20
CA TYR A 276 5.30 13.23 -8.93
C TYR A 276 6.58 12.58 -9.40
N PHE A 277 7.42 13.34 -10.07
CA PHE A 277 8.69 12.86 -10.60
C PHE A 277 9.83 13.72 -10.08
N TYR A 278 10.90 13.10 -9.70
CA TYR A 278 12.15 13.77 -9.30
C TYR A 278 13.15 13.75 -10.47
N ASP A 279 14.13 14.62 -10.41
CA ASP A 279 15.29 14.59 -11.28
C ASP A 279 16.53 14.09 -10.53
N GLU A 280 17.62 13.97 -11.26
CA GLU A 280 18.89 13.49 -10.75
C GLU A 280 19.42 14.38 -9.63
N ALA A 281 19.39 15.69 -9.80
CA ALA A 281 19.89 16.67 -8.83
C ALA A 281 19.13 16.59 -7.49
N ALA A 282 17.81 16.41 -7.52
CA ALA A 282 17.01 16.26 -6.31
C ALA A 282 17.35 14.97 -5.55
N LEU A 283 17.60 13.87 -6.26
CA LEU A 283 18.07 12.62 -5.66
C LEU A 283 19.47 12.76 -5.08
N GLU A 284 20.41 13.33 -5.83
CA GLU A 284 21.77 13.61 -5.38
C GLU A 284 21.77 14.38 -4.06
N HIS A 285 21.05 15.49 -4.03
CA HIS A 285 20.94 16.30 -2.81
C HIS A 285 20.43 15.50 -1.61
N ALA A 286 19.43 14.65 -1.79
CA ALA A 286 18.87 13.83 -0.71
C ALA A 286 19.86 12.74 -0.25
N VAL A 287 20.56 12.09 -1.18
CA VAL A 287 21.57 11.06 -0.86
C VAL A 287 22.77 11.67 -0.17
N GLU A 288 23.33 12.75 -0.68
CA GLU A 288 24.50 13.44 -0.07
C GLU A 288 24.17 13.94 1.33
N ARG A 289 22.96 14.45 1.54
CA ARG A 289 22.50 14.82 2.87
C ARG A 289 22.48 13.61 3.82
N LEU A 290 22.01 12.45 3.38
CA LEU A 290 22.02 11.23 4.19
C LEU A 290 23.44 10.78 4.49
N LEU A 291 24.35 10.86 3.51
CA LEU A 291 25.75 10.46 3.67
C LEU A 291 26.54 11.41 4.58
N SER A 292 26.15 12.69 4.67
CA SER A 292 26.75 13.67 5.58
C SER A 292 26.11 13.73 6.97
N THR A 293 25.00 13.00 7.18
CA THR A 293 24.31 12.93 8.48
C THR A 293 25.09 12.03 9.45
N SER A 294 25.22 12.45 10.71
CA SER A 294 25.92 11.67 11.73
C SER A 294 25.20 10.34 12.05
N ASP A 295 25.97 9.37 12.52
CA ASP A 295 25.40 8.06 12.90
C ASP A 295 24.33 8.18 13.99
N ASP A 296 24.53 9.05 14.98
CA ASP A 296 23.57 9.31 16.06
C ASP A 296 22.25 9.89 15.51
N GLU A 297 22.32 10.78 14.53
CA GLU A 297 21.13 11.33 13.89
C GLU A 297 20.41 10.27 13.05
N LEU A 298 21.14 9.48 12.26
CA LEU A 298 20.59 8.38 11.47
C LEU A 298 19.90 7.33 12.36
N GLU A 299 20.47 7.05 13.55
CA GLU A 299 19.84 6.12 14.51
C GLU A 299 18.57 6.71 15.11
N ARG A 300 18.56 8.01 15.43
CA ARG A 300 17.34 8.71 15.89
C ARG A 300 16.25 8.68 14.83
N MET A 301 16.60 8.95 13.56
CA MET A 301 15.65 8.90 12.44
C MET A 301 15.08 7.50 12.26
N GLY A 302 15.90 6.45 12.28
CA GLY A 302 15.48 5.06 12.19
C GLY A 302 14.57 4.64 13.35
N THR A 303 14.90 5.07 14.57
CA THR A 303 14.06 4.83 15.76
C THR A 303 12.72 5.56 15.65
N ALA A 304 12.71 6.82 15.22
CA ALA A 304 11.48 7.58 14.99
C ALA A 304 10.60 6.95 13.90
N ALA A 305 11.21 6.42 12.83
CA ALA A 305 10.51 5.69 11.79
C ALA A 305 9.86 4.40 12.34
N ARG A 306 10.58 3.64 13.14
CA ARG A 306 10.07 2.44 13.80
C ARG A 306 8.93 2.76 14.77
N THR A 307 9.09 3.75 15.63
CA THR A 307 8.03 4.19 16.56
C THR A 307 6.76 4.59 15.81
N TRP A 308 6.92 5.37 14.74
CA TRP A 308 5.77 5.72 13.89
C TRP A 308 5.07 4.49 13.30
N PHE A 309 5.83 3.48 12.83
CA PHE A 309 5.25 2.23 12.31
C PHE A 309 4.40 1.54 13.37
N GLU A 310 4.90 1.39 14.59
CA GLU A 310 4.20 0.73 15.71
C GLU A 310 2.93 1.49 16.11
N ASP A 311 3.02 2.82 16.20
CA ASP A 311 1.88 3.69 16.51
C ASP A 311 0.82 3.64 15.41
N ASN A 312 1.24 3.69 14.15
CA ASN A 312 0.36 3.60 13.00
C ASN A 312 -0.36 2.25 12.92
N ASP A 313 0.33 1.14 13.20
CA ASP A 313 -0.27 -0.19 13.23
C ASP A 313 -1.36 -0.29 14.29
N ARG A 314 -1.09 0.17 15.53
CA ARG A 314 -2.09 0.22 16.60
C ARG A 314 -3.27 1.10 16.23
N ALA A 315 -2.99 2.29 15.72
CA ALA A 315 -4.02 3.25 15.34
C ALA A 315 -4.88 2.77 14.17
N PHE A 316 -4.32 2.10 13.17
CA PHE A 316 -5.07 1.47 12.10
C PHE A 316 -6.05 0.43 12.63
N LYS A 317 -5.58 -0.50 13.47
CA LYS A 317 -6.40 -1.57 14.05
C LYS A 317 -7.58 -1.02 14.85
N SER A 318 -7.38 0.05 15.62
CA SER A 318 -8.47 0.73 16.35
C SER A 318 -9.44 1.41 15.38
N ARG A 319 -8.94 2.27 14.48
CA ARG A 319 -9.78 3.03 13.55
C ARG A 319 -10.64 2.15 12.65
N ILE A 320 -10.07 1.09 12.07
CA ILE A 320 -10.84 0.21 11.18
C ILE A 320 -11.96 -0.52 11.94
N ALA A 321 -11.70 -0.96 13.17
CA ALA A 321 -12.70 -1.60 14.00
C ALA A 321 -13.81 -0.63 14.42
N GLU A 322 -13.46 0.58 14.83
CA GLU A 322 -14.40 1.65 15.20
C GLU A 322 -15.27 2.05 14.01
N ALA A 323 -14.66 2.28 12.83
CA ALA A 323 -15.36 2.65 11.62
C ALA A 323 -16.39 1.59 11.20
N VAL A 324 -16.02 0.31 11.28
CA VAL A 324 -16.93 -0.80 10.95
C VAL A 324 -18.06 -0.91 11.98
N ARG A 325 -17.78 -0.74 13.28
CA ARG A 325 -18.82 -0.75 14.34
C ARG A 325 -19.81 0.40 14.15
N ALA A 326 -19.30 1.61 13.95
CA ALA A 326 -20.15 2.80 13.76
C ALA A 326 -21.05 2.67 12.53
N LEU A 327 -20.57 2.06 11.46
CA LEU A 327 -21.33 1.87 10.24
C LEU A 327 -22.38 0.74 10.35
N ALA A 328 -22.12 -0.28 11.18
CA ALA A 328 -23.01 -1.43 11.37
C ALA A 328 -24.15 -1.16 12.37
N ALA A 329 -23.98 -0.17 13.24
CA ALA A 329 -25.00 0.29 14.17
C ALA A 329 -26.17 0.98 13.42
#